data_7f82256e7e3bac035e6add6bb1fa75d6
#
_entry.id   7f82256e7e3bac035e6add6bb1fa75d6
#
_cell.length_a   1.000
_cell.length_b   1.000
_cell.length_c   1.000
_cell.angle_alpha   90.00
_cell.angle_beta   90.00
_cell.angle_gamma   90.00
#
_symmetry.space_group_name_H-M   'P 1'
#
loop_
_entity.id
_entity.type
_entity.pdbx_description
1 polymer ?
#
loop_
_entity_poly.entity_id
_entity_poly.type
_entity_poly.pdbx_seq_one_letter_code
_entity_poly.pdbx_strand_id
1 'polypeptide(L)'
;MSTQAIRPIALAAAFTAAIAFAGAAGAQEAGKLLVWINGDKGYNGLQKVGDAFTKAAGVPVTVEHPEDAPGKFQQAAAAGKGPDIFCWPHDRMGEWAKSGLIVPINPGKKVRDDIEETAWKAFNYQGKTWGYPVSVEAIGLIYNKALVKTPPKSFDDVIKLDKELSAKGKKAILWDYNNTYFTWPILAAGGGSVFGRDAKGEYDPTKVGVNSPGALKGAELLAGMIKNGQMPKGSGYAEMEGAFNKGEVAMMISGPWAWDNLKKSNIDFGVAPIPDVAGQPSRPFVGVLGCMIAAPSKSKDVAKEFIENHLLKVEGLKMVNADVPLGTPANKAFFKELAENPNIKATMENAKRGEPMPNIPEMGKFWSSMASALENITNGRQSPKEALDAAAARMLGK
;
A
#
# COMPACT_ATOMS: atom_id res chain seq x y z
N MET A 1 -34.66 -65.25 -44.79
CA MET A 1 -33.69 -64.52 -45.49
C MET A 1 -34.09 -63.07 -45.48
N SER A 2 -33.50 -62.26 -44.58
CA SER A 2 -33.79 -60.83 -44.45
C SER A 2 -32.52 -60.13 -43.99
N THR A 3 -31.94 -59.42 -44.92
CA THR A 3 -30.71 -58.61 -44.74
C THR A 3 -31.10 -57.26 -44.09
N GLN A 4 -30.68 -57.06 -42.85
CA GLN A 4 -30.79 -55.75 -42.18
C GLN A 4 -29.57 -54.92 -42.51
N ALA A 5 -29.79 -53.77 -43.13
CA ALA A 5 -28.80 -52.75 -43.41
C ALA A 5 -28.44 -51.94 -42.15
N ILE A 6 -27.16 -51.87 -41.83
CA ILE A 6 -26.58 -51.02 -40.77
C ILE A 6 -26.46 -49.59 -41.27
N ARG A 7 -27.12 -48.64 -40.61
CA ARG A 7 -26.95 -47.19 -40.83
C ARG A 7 -25.81 -46.68 -39.96
N PRO A 8 -24.91 -45.86 -40.49
CA PRO A 8 -23.87 -45.22 -39.68
C PRO A 8 -24.47 -44.01 -38.90
N ILE A 9 -24.20 -43.97 -37.58
CA ILE A 9 -24.51 -42.88 -36.73
C ILE A 9 -23.42 -41.81 -36.92
N ALA A 10 -23.78 -40.62 -37.43
CA ALA A 10 -22.94 -39.48 -37.50
C ALA A 10 -22.77 -38.86 -36.11
N LEU A 11 -21.54 -38.89 -35.59
CA LEU A 11 -21.16 -38.21 -34.37
C LEU A 11 -20.98 -36.73 -34.67
N ALA A 12 -21.91 -35.88 -34.28
CA ALA A 12 -21.76 -34.43 -34.34
C ALA A 12 -20.86 -33.99 -33.16
N ALA A 13 -19.64 -33.62 -33.43
CA ALA A 13 -18.75 -32.98 -32.48
C ALA A 13 -19.18 -31.54 -32.27
N ALA A 14 -19.77 -31.27 -31.11
CA ALA A 14 -20.06 -29.92 -30.67
C ALA A 14 -18.75 -29.26 -30.21
N PHE A 15 -18.20 -28.38 -31.01
CA PHE A 15 -17.12 -27.46 -30.61
C PHE A 15 -17.74 -26.39 -29.72
N THR A 16 -17.60 -26.53 -28.43
CA THR A 16 -17.87 -25.46 -27.45
C THR A 16 -16.70 -24.47 -27.56
N ALA A 17 -16.91 -23.35 -28.26
CA ALA A 17 -15.99 -22.22 -28.25
C ALA A 17 -16.03 -21.59 -26.83
N ALA A 18 -15.01 -21.91 -26.02
CA ALA A 18 -14.72 -21.16 -24.81
C ALA A 18 -14.24 -19.76 -25.23
N ILE A 19 -15.16 -18.79 -25.19
CA ILE A 19 -14.80 -17.37 -25.30
C ILE A 19 -14.10 -17.02 -23.98
N ALA A 20 -12.76 -17.09 -24.00
CA ALA A 20 -11.93 -16.51 -22.98
C ALA A 20 -12.14 -14.98 -23.05
N PHE A 21 -12.86 -14.42 -22.09
CA PHE A 21 -12.76 -12.99 -21.76
C PHE A 21 -11.34 -12.73 -21.22
N ALA A 22 -10.39 -12.62 -22.13
CA ALA A 22 -9.16 -11.93 -21.88
C ALA A 22 -9.52 -10.45 -21.78
N GLY A 23 -9.66 -9.94 -20.53
CA GLY A 23 -9.72 -8.53 -20.32
C GLY A 23 -8.57 -7.88 -21.08
N ALA A 24 -8.90 -7.04 -22.06
CA ALA A 24 -7.94 -6.37 -22.90
C ALA A 24 -7.06 -5.48 -22.01
N ALA A 25 -5.87 -5.98 -21.64
CA ALA A 25 -4.80 -5.10 -21.21
C ALA A 25 -4.49 -4.22 -22.43
N GLY A 26 -4.92 -2.97 -22.39
CA GLY A 26 -4.81 -2.05 -23.52
C GLY A 26 -3.39 -2.05 -24.05
N ALA A 27 -3.25 -2.25 -25.35
CA ALA A 27 -1.96 -2.11 -26.03
C ALA A 27 -1.55 -0.63 -25.93
N GLN A 28 -0.30 -0.37 -25.59
CA GLN A 28 0.24 1.00 -25.57
C GLN A 28 0.19 1.59 -26.97
N GLU A 29 -0.68 2.60 -27.13
CA GLU A 29 -0.83 3.33 -28.38
C GLU A 29 -0.02 4.63 -28.31
N ALA A 30 0.78 4.91 -29.32
CA ALA A 30 1.47 6.19 -29.43
C ALA A 30 0.45 7.34 -29.50
N GLY A 31 0.69 8.41 -28.75
CA GLY A 31 -0.20 9.60 -28.72
C GLY A 31 -1.33 9.52 -27.71
N LYS A 32 -1.33 8.54 -26.80
CA LYS A 32 -2.22 8.43 -25.63
C LYS A 32 -1.41 8.06 -24.41
N LEU A 33 -1.89 8.37 -23.21
CA LEU A 33 -1.31 7.92 -21.95
C LEU A 33 -2.29 7.05 -21.19
N LEU A 34 -1.83 5.89 -20.77
CA LEU A 34 -2.51 5.03 -19.81
C LEU A 34 -1.76 5.10 -18.47
N VAL A 35 -2.47 5.46 -17.41
CA VAL A 35 -1.95 5.57 -16.05
C VAL A 35 -2.63 4.53 -15.17
N TRP A 36 -1.87 3.72 -14.47
CA TRP A 36 -2.40 2.86 -13.42
C TRP A 36 -2.00 3.35 -12.04
N ILE A 37 -2.95 3.28 -11.12
CA ILE A 37 -2.77 3.64 -9.71
C ILE A 37 -3.58 2.68 -8.84
N ASN A 38 -3.29 2.61 -7.54
CA ASN A 38 -4.06 1.79 -6.61
C ASN A 38 -5.48 2.34 -6.41
N GLY A 39 -6.47 1.45 -6.25
CA GLY A 39 -7.88 1.82 -6.12
C GLY A 39 -8.25 2.55 -4.82
N ASP A 40 -7.36 2.55 -3.82
CA ASP A 40 -7.52 3.33 -2.57
C ASP A 40 -6.98 4.77 -2.68
N LYS A 41 -6.44 5.15 -3.84
CA LYS A 41 -5.87 6.48 -4.09
C LYS A 41 -6.82 7.36 -4.91
N GLY A 42 -6.50 8.63 -5.03
CA GLY A 42 -7.31 9.63 -5.74
C GLY A 42 -7.29 9.47 -7.27
N TYR A 43 -7.75 8.32 -7.78
CA TYR A 43 -7.74 8.03 -9.21
C TYR A 43 -8.69 8.93 -10.01
N ASN A 44 -9.85 9.34 -9.46
CA ASN A 44 -10.72 10.31 -10.14
C ASN A 44 -10.10 11.71 -10.17
N GLY A 45 -9.39 12.09 -9.10
CA GLY A 45 -8.61 13.33 -9.07
C GLY A 45 -7.47 13.32 -10.08
N LEU A 46 -6.77 12.19 -10.20
CA LEU A 46 -5.73 11.98 -11.20
C LEU A 46 -6.30 12.01 -12.63
N GLN A 47 -7.50 11.45 -12.86
CA GLN A 47 -8.20 11.58 -14.15
C GLN A 47 -8.48 13.04 -14.50
N LYS A 48 -8.91 13.88 -13.53
CA LYS A 48 -9.10 15.32 -13.76
C LYS A 48 -7.80 16.03 -14.18
N VAL A 49 -6.65 15.63 -13.61
CA VAL A 49 -5.34 16.11 -14.07
C VAL A 49 -5.09 15.67 -15.51
N GLY A 50 -5.44 14.41 -15.84
CA GLY A 50 -5.37 13.88 -17.21
C GLY A 50 -6.25 14.65 -18.19
N ASP A 51 -7.47 14.98 -17.79
CA ASP A 51 -8.41 15.76 -18.62
C ASP A 51 -7.87 17.18 -18.89
N ALA A 52 -7.27 17.81 -17.86
CA ALA A 52 -6.63 19.11 -18.00
C ALA A 52 -5.41 19.05 -18.96
N PHE A 53 -4.61 17.99 -18.87
CA PHE A 53 -3.52 17.73 -19.79
C PHE A 53 -4.00 17.49 -21.22
N THR A 54 -5.04 16.66 -21.39
CA THR A 54 -5.66 16.40 -22.69
C THR A 54 -6.12 17.70 -23.35
N LYS A 55 -6.73 18.60 -22.57
CA LYS A 55 -7.16 19.92 -23.07
C LYS A 55 -5.97 20.82 -23.45
N ALA A 56 -4.88 20.76 -22.72
CA ALA A 56 -3.70 21.59 -22.95
C ALA A 56 -2.81 21.09 -24.07
N ALA A 57 -2.58 19.77 -24.14
CA ALA A 57 -1.58 19.12 -25.02
C ALA A 57 -2.20 18.31 -26.17
N GLY A 58 -3.52 18.10 -26.20
CA GLY A 58 -4.19 17.28 -27.19
C GLY A 58 -3.95 15.79 -27.06
N VAL A 59 -3.35 15.33 -25.95
CA VAL A 59 -3.03 13.92 -25.69
C VAL A 59 -4.04 13.33 -24.72
N PRO A 60 -4.85 12.35 -25.13
CA PRO A 60 -5.78 11.67 -24.23
C PRO A 60 -5.07 10.95 -23.08
N VAL A 61 -5.59 11.07 -21.87
CA VAL A 61 -5.11 10.37 -20.66
C VAL A 61 -6.25 9.53 -20.08
N THR A 62 -5.98 8.26 -19.85
CA THR A 62 -6.90 7.35 -19.15
C THR A 62 -6.25 6.88 -17.85
N VAL A 63 -6.99 6.97 -16.75
CA VAL A 63 -6.55 6.46 -15.44
C VAL A 63 -7.35 5.22 -15.08
N GLU A 64 -6.66 4.15 -14.76
CA GLU A 64 -7.24 2.87 -14.33
C GLU A 64 -6.67 2.45 -12.97
N HIS A 65 -7.45 1.66 -12.24
CA HIS A 65 -7.06 1.12 -10.93
C HIS A 65 -7.38 -0.39 -10.85
N PRO A 66 -6.64 -1.22 -11.61
CA PRO A 66 -6.92 -2.65 -11.63
C PRO A 66 -6.68 -3.28 -10.25
N GLU A 67 -7.51 -4.26 -9.90
CA GLU A 67 -7.24 -5.13 -8.74
C GLU A 67 -5.89 -5.83 -8.90
N ASP A 68 -5.16 -6.04 -7.80
CA ASP A 68 -3.78 -6.54 -7.82
C ASP A 68 -2.88 -5.77 -8.82
N ALA A 69 -2.96 -4.44 -8.75
CA ALA A 69 -2.23 -3.58 -9.67
C ALA A 69 -0.72 -3.90 -9.77
N PRO A 70 0.02 -4.21 -8.68
CA PRO A 70 1.45 -4.58 -8.78
C PRO A 70 1.71 -5.86 -9.56
N GLY A 71 0.92 -6.92 -9.31
CA GLY A 71 1.05 -8.19 -10.01
C GLY A 71 0.70 -8.05 -11.49
N LYS A 72 -0.40 -7.37 -11.80
CA LYS A 72 -0.82 -7.08 -13.18
C LYS A 72 0.19 -6.19 -13.92
N PHE A 73 0.73 -5.17 -13.26
CA PHE A 73 1.79 -4.33 -13.84
C PHE A 73 3.01 -5.17 -14.24
N GLN A 74 3.48 -6.01 -13.32
CA GLN A 74 4.65 -6.85 -13.57
C GLN A 74 4.44 -7.77 -14.77
N GLN A 75 3.29 -8.42 -14.85
CA GLN A 75 2.95 -9.32 -15.98
C GLN A 75 2.78 -8.55 -17.30
N ALA A 76 2.05 -7.44 -17.29
CA ALA A 76 1.79 -6.66 -18.48
C ALA A 76 3.07 -6.01 -19.03
N ALA A 77 3.87 -5.37 -18.16
CA ALA A 77 5.12 -4.73 -18.57
C ALA A 77 6.15 -5.74 -19.10
N ALA A 78 6.25 -6.93 -18.49
CA ALA A 78 7.10 -8.01 -19.00
C ALA A 78 6.65 -8.52 -20.37
N ALA A 79 5.35 -8.44 -20.67
CA ALA A 79 4.80 -8.77 -21.99
C ALA A 79 4.84 -7.60 -23.00
N GLY A 80 5.49 -6.49 -22.68
CA GLY A 80 5.55 -5.29 -23.52
C GLY A 80 4.24 -4.52 -23.63
N LYS A 81 3.36 -4.65 -22.64
CA LYS A 81 2.01 -4.08 -22.55
C LYS A 81 1.83 -3.33 -21.24
N GLY A 82 0.60 -2.91 -20.94
CA GLY A 82 0.23 -2.26 -19.69
C GLY A 82 0.27 -0.74 -19.75
N PRO A 83 0.38 -0.05 -18.59
CA PRO A 83 0.33 1.41 -18.55
C PRO A 83 1.63 2.04 -19.07
N ASP A 84 1.54 3.31 -19.44
CA ASP A 84 2.70 4.18 -19.68
C ASP A 84 3.31 4.66 -18.35
N ILE A 85 2.43 4.92 -17.37
CA ILE A 85 2.77 5.40 -16.05
C ILE A 85 2.15 4.46 -15.01
N PHE A 86 2.97 3.99 -14.06
CA PHE A 86 2.48 3.24 -12.92
C PHE A 86 2.78 3.97 -11.62
N CYS A 87 1.72 4.35 -10.90
CA CYS A 87 1.82 5.04 -9.62
C CYS A 87 1.61 4.04 -8.48
N TRP A 88 2.66 3.83 -7.68
CA TRP A 88 2.72 2.88 -6.57
C TRP A 88 3.71 3.34 -5.50
N PRO A 89 3.58 2.88 -4.24
CA PRO A 89 4.63 3.06 -3.25
C PRO A 89 5.97 2.47 -3.71
N HIS A 90 7.05 3.07 -3.21
CA HIS A 90 8.42 2.82 -3.68
C HIS A 90 9.00 1.42 -3.36
N ASP A 91 8.35 0.65 -2.51
CA ASP A 91 8.83 -0.62 -1.94
C ASP A 91 9.16 -1.69 -2.99
N ARG A 92 8.45 -1.71 -4.12
CA ARG A 92 8.69 -2.65 -5.22
C ARG A 92 9.50 -2.08 -6.39
N MET A 93 9.88 -0.81 -6.30
CA MET A 93 10.59 -0.11 -7.37
C MET A 93 11.90 -0.80 -7.75
N GLY A 94 12.69 -1.26 -6.78
CA GLY A 94 13.96 -1.94 -7.05
C GLY A 94 13.80 -3.27 -7.79
N GLU A 95 12.73 -4.03 -7.49
CA GLU A 95 12.37 -5.24 -8.23
C GLU A 95 12.08 -4.94 -9.71
N TRP A 96 11.25 -3.91 -9.94
CA TRP A 96 10.87 -3.52 -11.30
C TRP A 96 12.02 -2.89 -12.08
N ALA A 97 12.87 -2.11 -11.41
CA ALA A 97 14.09 -1.57 -12.00
C ALA A 97 15.07 -2.67 -12.41
N LYS A 98 15.32 -3.64 -11.51
CA LYS A 98 16.20 -4.79 -11.78
C LYS A 98 15.67 -5.68 -12.91
N SER A 99 14.36 -5.83 -13.01
CA SER A 99 13.69 -6.62 -14.05
C SER A 99 13.48 -5.85 -15.35
N GLY A 100 13.92 -4.60 -15.45
CA GLY A 100 13.80 -3.78 -16.66
C GLY A 100 12.37 -3.39 -17.03
N LEU A 101 11.45 -3.36 -16.06
CA LEU A 101 10.04 -3.04 -16.28
C LEU A 101 9.73 -1.54 -16.22
N ILE A 102 10.61 -0.77 -15.59
CA ILE A 102 10.55 0.71 -15.52
C ILE A 102 11.87 1.31 -16.04
N VAL A 103 11.84 2.58 -16.35
CA VAL A 103 13.04 3.29 -16.82
C VAL A 103 13.54 4.28 -15.74
N PRO A 104 14.87 4.52 -15.67
CA PRO A 104 15.40 5.60 -14.84
C PRO A 104 14.93 6.94 -15.39
N ILE A 105 14.73 7.90 -14.50
CA ILE A 105 14.28 9.23 -14.83
C ILE A 105 15.35 10.28 -14.55
N ASN A 106 15.28 11.39 -15.26
CA ASN A 106 16.08 12.59 -15.00
C ASN A 106 15.13 13.78 -14.86
N PRO A 107 14.67 14.10 -13.63
CA PRO A 107 13.73 15.20 -13.40
C PRO A 107 14.33 16.54 -13.76
N GLY A 108 13.48 17.46 -14.25
CA GLY A 108 13.87 18.85 -14.43
C GLY A 108 14.28 19.50 -13.11
N LYS A 109 15.22 20.44 -13.15
CA LYS A 109 15.77 21.09 -11.93
C LYS A 109 14.67 21.64 -11.02
N LYS A 110 13.68 22.34 -11.59
CA LYS A 110 12.57 22.89 -10.81
C LYS A 110 11.77 21.83 -10.08
N VAL A 111 11.43 20.73 -10.74
CA VAL A 111 10.70 19.61 -10.12
C VAL A 111 11.51 19.00 -8.99
N ARG A 112 12.83 18.87 -9.20
CA ARG A 112 13.73 18.35 -8.17
C ARG A 112 13.77 19.25 -6.93
N ASP A 113 13.84 20.55 -7.13
CA ASP A 113 13.89 21.54 -6.05
C ASP A 113 12.55 21.68 -5.30
N ASP A 114 11.43 21.51 -5.99
CA ASP A 114 10.07 21.63 -5.44
C ASP A 114 9.67 20.46 -4.52
N ILE A 115 10.35 19.32 -4.61
CA ILE A 115 10.03 18.09 -3.87
C ILE A 115 11.04 17.82 -2.76
N GLU A 116 10.57 17.27 -1.65
CA GLU A 116 11.39 16.93 -0.49
C GLU A 116 12.47 15.89 -0.83
N GLU A 117 13.70 16.14 -0.40
CA GLU A 117 14.86 15.28 -0.69
C GLU A 117 14.68 13.85 -0.14
N THR A 118 14.05 13.71 1.01
CA THR A 118 13.77 12.39 1.61
C THR A 118 12.82 11.55 0.76
N ALA A 119 11.88 12.19 0.07
CA ALA A 119 10.98 11.51 -0.87
C ALA A 119 11.72 11.05 -2.13
N TRP A 120 12.67 11.86 -2.65
CA TRP A 120 13.53 11.43 -3.76
C TRP A 120 14.40 10.23 -3.40
N LYS A 121 14.95 10.17 -2.19
CA LYS A 121 15.78 9.04 -1.73
C LYS A 121 15.03 7.70 -1.78
N ALA A 122 13.73 7.71 -1.54
CA ALA A 122 12.90 6.50 -1.63
C ALA A 122 12.89 5.90 -3.04
N PHE A 123 13.02 6.73 -4.07
CA PHE A 123 13.07 6.30 -5.47
C PHE A 123 14.49 6.19 -6.04
N ASN A 124 15.51 6.21 -5.20
CA ASN A 124 16.89 5.98 -5.62
C ASN A 124 17.25 4.49 -5.44
N TYR A 125 17.75 3.90 -6.50
CA TYR A 125 18.26 2.53 -6.51
C TYR A 125 19.43 2.42 -7.48
N GLN A 126 20.54 1.83 -7.03
CA GLN A 126 21.77 1.68 -7.80
C GLN A 126 22.26 3.02 -8.45
N GLY A 127 22.22 4.10 -7.68
CA GLY A 127 22.70 5.42 -8.11
C GLY A 127 21.82 6.13 -9.15
N LYS A 128 20.63 5.62 -9.43
CA LYS A 128 19.67 6.22 -10.37
C LYS A 128 18.34 6.50 -9.66
N THR A 129 17.62 7.51 -10.15
CA THR A 129 16.25 7.82 -9.73
C THR A 129 15.27 7.11 -10.66
N TRP A 130 14.23 6.44 -10.13
CA TRP A 130 13.35 5.56 -10.88
C TRP A 130 11.87 5.96 -10.83
N GLY A 131 11.51 6.98 -10.08
CA GLY A 131 10.13 7.45 -10.00
C GLY A 131 10.03 8.86 -9.45
N TYR A 132 8.89 9.47 -9.67
CA TYR A 132 8.53 10.83 -9.27
C TYR A 132 7.71 10.79 -7.98
N PRO A 133 8.22 11.26 -6.83
CA PRO A 133 7.49 11.23 -5.57
C PRO A 133 6.26 12.14 -5.61
N VAL A 134 5.14 11.63 -5.11
CA VAL A 134 3.85 12.34 -5.00
C VAL A 134 3.55 12.69 -3.55
N SER A 135 3.60 11.70 -2.65
CA SER A 135 3.31 11.89 -1.22
C SER A 135 4.12 10.94 -0.34
N VAL A 136 4.32 11.36 0.90
CA VAL A 136 4.87 10.52 1.98
C VAL A 136 3.72 10.04 2.83
N GLU A 137 3.64 8.74 3.08
CA GLU A 137 2.53 8.09 3.76
C GLU A 137 3.04 7.32 4.98
N ALA A 138 2.32 7.44 6.09
CA ALA A 138 2.45 6.58 7.24
C ALA A 138 1.06 6.31 7.83
N ILE A 139 0.85 5.07 8.27
CA ILE A 139 -0.37 4.73 9.00
C ILE A 139 -0.27 5.22 10.44
N GLY A 140 -1.44 5.45 11.06
CA GLY A 140 -1.56 5.88 12.44
C GLY A 140 -2.77 5.23 13.09
N LEU A 141 -2.96 5.53 14.38
CA LEU A 141 -4.18 5.21 15.08
C LEU A 141 -5.24 6.26 14.72
N ILE A 142 -6.31 5.83 14.07
CA ILE A 142 -7.50 6.67 13.83
C ILE A 142 -8.52 6.32 14.90
N TYR A 143 -9.04 7.31 15.60
CA TYR A 143 -9.98 7.09 16.69
C TYR A 143 -11.23 7.97 16.57
N ASN A 144 -12.38 7.40 16.93
CA ASN A 144 -13.66 8.10 17.00
C ASN A 144 -13.73 8.89 18.31
N LYS A 145 -13.72 10.23 18.23
CA LYS A 145 -13.72 11.13 19.40
C LYS A 145 -15.00 11.04 20.24
N ALA A 146 -16.09 10.52 19.69
CA ALA A 146 -17.29 10.26 20.48
C ALA A 146 -17.09 9.09 21.46
N LEU A 147 -16.26 8.10 21.12
CA LEU A 147 -16.01 6.90 21.90
C LEU A 147 -14.71 6.96 22.71
N VAL A 148 -13.70 7.65 22.19
CA VAL A 148 -12.36 7.76 22.79
C VAL A 148 -11.99 9.22 22.94
N LYS A 149 -11.98 9.71 24.17
CA LYS A 149 -11.65 11.13 24.46
C LYS A 149 -10.15 11.39 24.42
N THR A 150 -9.36 10.43 24.86
CA THR A 150 -7.90 10.47 24.83
C THR A 150 -7.39 9.17 24.22
N PRO A 151 -6.66 9.21 23.10
CA PRO A 151 -6.15 7.99 22.48
C PRO A 151 -5.16 7.29 23.42
N PRO A 152 -5.22 5.93 23.49
CA PRO A 152 -4.35 5.14 24.34
C PRO A 152 -2.90 5.24 23.86
N LYS A 153 -1.95 5.21 24.80
CA LYS A 153 -0.51 5.26 24.49
C LYS A 153 0.13 3.87 24.38
N SER A 154 -0.49 2.85 24.94
CA SER A 154 -0.01 1.46 24.92
C SER A 154 -1.12 0.49 24.51
N PHE A 155 -0.75 -0.68 24.02
CA PHE A 155 -1.73 -1.75 23.76
C PHE A 155 -2.33 -2.30 25.06
N ASP A 156 -1.64 -2.18 26.21
CA ASP A 156 -2.25 -2.51 27.50
C ASP A 156 -3.44 -1.59 27.83
N ASP A 157 -3.34 -0.31 27.47
CA ASP A 157 -4.46 0.64 27.62
C ASP A 157 -5.58 0.35 26.62
N VAL A 158 -5.26 -0.10 25.40
CA VAL A 158 -6.25 -0.57 24.42
C VAL A 158 -7.04 -1.76 24.98
N ILE A 159 -6.35 -2.74 25.58
CA ILE A 159 -6.97 -3.93 26.18
C ILE A 159 -7.86 -3.57 27.36
N LYS A 160 -7.47 -2.59 28.18
CA LYS A 160 -8.33 -2.07 29.28
C LYS A 160 -9.58 -1.38 28.70
N LEU A 161 -9.40 -0.53 27.70
CA LEU A 161 -10.50 0.16 27.04
C LEU A 161 -11.48 -0.82 26.38
N ASP A 162 -10.97 -1.95 25.82
CA ASP A 162 -11.82 -2.98 25.20
C ASP A 162 -12.79 -3.60 26.23
N LYS A 163 -12.39 -3.81 27.46
CA LYS A 163 -13.27 -4.32 28.52
C LYS A 163 -14.46 -3.37 28.78
N GLU A 164 -14.19 -2.05 28.80
CA GLU A 164 -15.21 -1.03 29.02
C GLU A 164 -16.16 -0.90 27.84
N LEU A 165 -15.63 -0.96 26.61
CA LEU A 165 -16.41 -0.84 25.38
C LEU A 165 -17.19 -2.12 25.06
N SER A 166 -16.64 -3.29 25.36
CA SER A 166 -17.31 -4.59 25.19
C SER A 166 -18.58 -4.70 26.04
N ALA A 167 -18.59 -4.11 27.23
CA ALA A 167 -19.79 -4.01 28.08
C ALA A 167 -20.91 -3.19 27.40
N LYS A 168 -20.58 -2.36 26.40
CA LYS A 168 -21.52 -1.57 25.59
C LYS A 168 -21.74 -2.13 24.20
N GLY A 169 -21.30 -3.38 23.94
CA GLY A 169 -21.41 -4.05 22.64
C GLY A 169 -20.47 -3.49 21.57
N LYS A 170 -19.38 -2.81 21.96
CA LYS A 170 -18.41 -2.21 21.03
C LYS A 170 -17.03 -2.83 21.24
N LYS A 171 -16.15 -2.68 20.24
CA LYS A 171 -14.74 -3.08 20.31
C LYS A 171 -13.83 -1.85 20.37
N ALA A 172 -12.69 -1.99 21.06
CA ALA A 172 -11.75 -0.89 21.16
C ALA A 172 -11.02 -0.63 19.85
N ILE A 173 -10.50 -1.65 19.21
CA ILE A 173 -9.64 -1.51 18.02
C ILE A 173 -9.85 -2.67 17.03
N LEU A 174 -9.68 -2.34 15.77
CA LEU A 174 -9.54 -3.32 14.69
C LEU A 174 -8.60 -2.77 13.61
N TRP A 175 -7.90 -3.65 12.93
CA TRP A 175 -7.16 -3.35 11.69
C TRP A 175 -7.12 -4.57 10.78
N ASP A 176 -6.71 -4.38 9.53
CA ASP A 176 -6.47 -5.48 8.59
C ASP A 176 -5.18 -6.22 8.98
N TYR A 177 -5.30 -7.07 10.00
CA TYR A 177 -4.16 -7.66 10.69
C TYR A 177 -3.43 -8.76 9.92
N ASN A 178 -4.04 -9.35 8.90
CA ASN A 178 -3.36 -10.29 8.01
C ASN A 178 -2.54 -9.59 6.92
N ASN A 179 -2.81 -8.32 6.67
CA ASN A 179 -2.00 -7.50 5.81
C ASN A 179 -0.77 -6.99 6.58
N THR A 180 0.39 -7.43 6.14
CA THR A 180 1.67 -7.12 6.80
C THR A 180 1.89 -5.62 6.97
N TYR A 181 1.46 -4.78 6.02
CA TYR A 181 1.64 -3.34 6.09
C TYR A 181 0.99 -2.72 7.33
N PHE A 182 -0.23 -3.14 7.67
CA PHE A 182 -0.97 -2.63 8.83
C PHE A 182 -0.51 -3.25 10.16
N THR A 183 0.05 -4.46 10.13
CA THR A 183 0.54 -5.16 11.33
C THR A 183 2.01 -4.87 11.63
N TRP A 184 2.77 -4.46 10.62
CA TRP A 184 4.20 -4.19 10.77
C TRP A 184 4.56 -3.25 11.93
N PRO A 185 3.81 -2.16 12.22
CA PRO A 185 4.16 -1.27 13.32
C PRO A 185 4.37 -1.95 14.65
N ILE A 186 3.55 -2.95 14.97
CA ILE A 186 3.65 -3.70 16.23
C ILE A 186 4.77 -4.75 16.19
N LEU A 187 5.08 -5.29 15.02
CA LEU A 187 6.21 -6.22 14.84
C LEU A 187 7.56 -5.50 14.86
N ALA A 188 7.59 -4.26 14.38
CA ALA A 188 8.79 -3.43 14.38
C ALA A 188 9.05 -2.76 15.73
N ALA A 189 8.08 -2.74 16.64
CA ALA A 189 8.29 -2.30 18.00
C ALA A 189 9.34 -3.18 18.68
N GLY A 190 10.27 -2.57 19.40
CA GLY A 190 11.31 -3.33 20.10
C GLY A 190 12.38 -3.97 19.19
N GLY A 191 12.47 -3.54 17.92
CA GLY A 191 13.61 -3.87 17.04
C GLY A 191 13.35 -4.93 15.98
N GLY A 192 12.07 -5.22 15.63
CA GLY A 192 11.77 -5.94 14.40
C GLY A 192 12.25 -5.17 13.18
N SER A 193 12.88 -5.84 12.22
CA SER A 193 13.37 -5.22 10.99
C SER A 193 13.15 -6.16 9.79
N VAL A 194 12.95 -5.56 8.61
CA VAL A 194 12.83 -6.36 7.38
C VAL A 194 14.18 -6.96 7.02
N PHE A 195 15.15 -6.08 6.80
CA PHE A 195 16.53 -6.44 6.49
C PHE A 195 17.48 -5.69 7.42
N GLY A 196 18.63 -6.29 7.67
CA GLY A 196 19.75 -5.59 8.28
C GLY A 196 20.38 -4.60 7.31
N ARG A 197 21.45 -3.95 7.78
CA ARG A 197 22.27 -3.06 6.95
C ARG A 197 23.70 -3.52 6.93
N ASP A 198 24.37 -3.22 5.83
CA ASP A 198 25.81 -3.44 5.70
C ASP A 198 26.62 -2.29 6.33
N ALA A 199 27.94 -2.36 6.21
CA ALA A 199 28.84 -1.34 6.77
C ALA A 199 28.71 0.05 6.09
N LYS A 200 28.06 0.12 4.92
CA LYS A 200 27.77 1.36 4.19
C LYS A 200 26.37 1.92 4.48
N GLY A 201 25.60 1.20 5.30
CA GLY A 201 24.21 1.54 5.64
C GLY A 201 23.18 1.10 4.59
N GLU A 202 23.59 0.33 3.57
CA GLU A 202 22.68 -0.23 2.55
C GLU A 202 21.96 -1.46 3.09
N TYR A 203 20.78 -1.77 2.56
CA TYR A 203 20.04 -2.96 2.95
C TYR A 203 20.79 -4.25 2.60
N ASP A 204 20.94 -5.13 3.57
CA ASP A 204 21.57 -6.45 3.44
C ASP A 204 20.48 -7.55 3.52
N PRO A 205 20.04 -8.10 2.38
CA PRO A 205 18.97 -9.09 2.36
C PRO A 205 19.39 -10.46 2.95
N THR A 206 20.66 -10.65 3.27
CA THR A 206 21.13 -11.85 3.96
C THR A 206 20.92 -11.78 5.47
N LYS A 207 20.55 -10.61 5.99
CA LYS A 207 20.23 -10.37 7.40
C LYS A 207 18.77 -9.98 7.53
N VAL A 208 17.97 -10.82 8.15
CA VAL A 208 16.56 -10.56 8.39
C VAL A 208 16.29 -10.45 9.90
N GLY A 209 15.35 -9.58 10.27
CA GLY A 209 14.98 -9.35 11.67
C GLY A 209 13.50 -9.53 11.95
N VAL A 210 12.77 -10.18 11.03
CA VAL A 210 11.32 -10.42 11.16
C VAL A 210 10.97 -11.37 12.30
N ASN A 211 11.92 -12.18 12.78
CA ASN A 211 11.79 -13.10 13.91
C ASN A 211 12.61 -12.68 15.14
N SER A 212 12.98 -11.39 15.22
CA SER A 212 13.65 -10.85 16.40
C SER A 212 12.79 -10.97 17.66
N PRO A 213 13.39 -10.92 18.87
CA PRO A 213 12.62 -10.94 20.11
C PRO A 213 11.53 -9.84 20.19
N GLY A 214 11.79 -8.67 19.61
CA GLY A 214 10.80 -7.59 19.54
C GLY A 214 9.65 -7.92 18.61
N ALA A 215 9.93 -8.43 17.41
CA ALA A 215 8.90 -8.88 16.47
C ALA A 215 8.03 -10.00 17.08
N LEU A 216 8.63 -10.93 17.81
CA LEU A 216 7.92 -12.00 18.51
C LEU A 216 6.91 -11.42 19.51
N LYS A 217 7.30 -10.43 20.32
CA LYS A 217 6.36 -9.76 21.25
C LYS A 217 5.17 -9.13 20.56
N GLY A 218 5.39 -8.48 19.41
CA GLY A 218 4.31 -7.93 18.59
C GLY A 218 3.36 -8.99 18.03
N ALA A 219 3.91 -10.11 17.57
CA ALA A 219 3.13 -11.23 17.07
C ALA A 219 2.35 -11.95 18.18
N GLU A 220 2.93 -12.09 19.38
CA GLU A 220 2.27 -12.64 20.56
C GLU A 220 1.12 -11.73 21.03
N LEU A 221 1.31 -10.41 21.01
CA LEU A 221 0.23 -9.45 21.28
C LEU A 221 -0.94 -9.65 20.31
N LEU A 222 -0.69 -9.71 19.00
CA LEU A 222 -1.71 -9.93 17.97
C LEU A 222 -2.46 -11.26 18.22
N ALA A 223 -1.74 -12.36 18.40
CA ALA A 223 -2.31 -13.67 18.67
C ALA A 223 -3.17 -13.65 19.94
N GLY A 224 -2.69 -12.99 20.99
CA GLY A 224 -3.41 -12.83 22.26
C GLY A 224 -4.70 -12.05 22.12
N MET A 225 -4.70 -10.93 21.40
CA MET A 225 -5.88 -10.10 21.17
C MET A 225 -6.98 -10.86 20.41
N ILE A 226 -6.61 -11.67 19.44
CA ILE A 226 -7.58 -12.51 18.69
C ILE A 226 -8.08 -13.67 19.58
N LYS A 227 -7.18 -14.38 20.26
CA LYS A 227 -7.54 -15.48 21.17
C LYS A 227 -8.48 -15.05 22.29
N ASN A 228 -8.27 -13.84 22.84
CA ASN A 228 -9.07 -13.28 23.92
C ASN A 228 -10.35 -12.58 23.43
N GLY A 229 -10.64 -12.61 22.12
CA GLY A 229 -11.85 -12.03 21.53
C GLY A 229 -11.90 -10.52 21.49
N GLN A 230 -10.77 -9.82 21.69
CA GLN A 230 -10.65 -8.37 21.56
C GLN A 230 -10.76 -7.93 20.10
N MET A 231 -10.29 -8.76 19.18
CA MET A 231 -10.53 -8.63 17.75
C MET A 231 -11.19 -9.89 17.17
N PRO A 232 -12.15 -9.76 16.24
CA PRO A 232 -12.78 -10.91 15.60
C PRO A 232 -11.79 -11.61 14.66
N LYS A 233 -12.01 -12.90 14.43
CA LYS A 233 -11.25 -13.67 13.42
C LYS A 233 -11.71 -13.30 12.00
N GLY A 234 -10.78 -13.30 11.05
CA GLY A 234 -11.07 -13.17 9.63
C GLY A 234 -11.44 -11.75 9.18
N SER A 235 -11.13 -10.73 9.98
CA SER A 235 -11.39 -9.33 9.58
C SER A 235 -10.31 -8.81 8.64
N GLY A 236 -10.74 -8.29 7.50
CA GLY A 236 -9.93 -7.54 6.55
C GLY A 236 -10.22 -6.03 6.60
N TYR A 237 -9.73 -5.32 5.59
CA TYR A 237 -9.83 -3.86 5.52
C TYR A 237 -11.30 -3.38 5.45
N ALA A 238 -12.12 -4.01 4.63
CA ALA A 238 -13.53 -3.62 4.45
C ALA A 238 -14.35 -3.79 5.73
N GLU A 239 -14.15 -4.90 6.46
CA GLU A 239 -14.80 -5.15 7.75
C GLU A 239 -14.37 -4.13 8.79
N MET A 240 -13.08 -3.83 8.86
CA MET A 240 -12.53 -2.81 9.76
C MET A 240 -13.15 -1.44 9.49
N GLU A 241 -13.11 -0.96 8.25
CA GLU A 241 -13.63 0.35 7.89
C GLU A 241 -15.14 0.42 8.07
N GLY A 242 -15.88 -0.64 7.69
CA GLY A 242 -17.32 -0.74 7.88
C GLY A 242 -17.73 -0.68 9.35
N ALA A 243 -17.05 -1.41 10.22
CA ALA A 243 -17.31 -1.41 11.66
C ALA A 243 -16.99 -0.05 12.31
N PHE A 244 -15.89 0.58 11.90
CA PHE A 244 -15.54 1.91 12.39
C PHE A 244 -16.57 2.97 11.95
N ASN A 245 -16.99 2.96 10.69
CA ASN A 245 -17.98 3.88 10.13
C ASN A 245 -19.36 3.77 10.80
N LYS A 246 -19.70 2.59 11.32
CA LYS A 246 -20.93 2.35 12.11
C LYS A 246 -20.75 2.70 13.60
N GLY A 247 -19.55 3.04 14.03
CA GLY A 247 -19.24 3.26 15.45
C GLY A 247 -19.30 1.98 16.31
N GLU A 248 -19.15 0.82 15.69
CA GLU A 248 -19.04 -0.48 16.36
C GLU A 248 -17.63 -0.72 16.90
N VAL A 249 -16.64 -0.12 16.26
CA VAL A 249 -15.23 -0.13 16.65
C VAL A 249 -14.78 1.31 16.92
N ALA A 250 -14.11 1.51 18.04
CA ALA A 250 -13.71 2.85 18.50
C ALA A 250 -12.43 3.37 17.85
N MET A 251 -11.53 2.47 17.44
CA MET A 251 -10.24 2.81 16.84
C MET A 251 -9.88 1.85 15.71
N MET A 252 -9.12 2.35 14.73
CA MET A 252 -8.55 1.52 13.67
C MET A 252 -7.13 1.98 13.34
N ILE A 253 -6.32 1.08 12.77
CA ILE A 253 -5.02 1.43 12.22
C ILE A 253 -5.18 1.56 10.70
N SER A 254 -5.02 2.78 10.19
CA SER A 254 -5.13 3.09 8.77
C SER A 254 -4.39 4.37 8.41
N GLY A 255 -4.46 4.77 7.14
CA GLY A 255 -3.80 5.94 6.61
C GLY A 255 -4.75 7.04 6.15
N PRO A 256 -4.20 8.13 5.57
CA PRO A 256 -4.96 9.29 5.12
C PRO A 256 -6.06 8.98 4.09
N TRP A 257 -5.90 7.92 3.33
CA TRP A 257 -6.89 7.46 2.33
C TRP A 257 -8.24 7.10 2.93
N ALA A 258 -8.31 6.73 4.23
CA ALA A 258 -9.57 6.44 4.90
C ALA A 258 -10.36 7.71 5.29
N TRP A 259 -9.73 8.89 5.39
CA TRP A 259 -10.34 10.06 6.01
C TRP A 259 -11.57 10.60 5.29
N ASP A 260 -11.63 10.47 3.97
CA ASP A 260 -12.77 10.95 3.20
C ASP A 260 -14.03 10.13 3.49
N ASN A 261 -13.91 8.79 3.55
CA ASN A 261 -15.02 7.91 3.93
C ASN A 261 -15.50 8.17 5.36
N LEU A 262 -14.58 8.48 6.29
CA LEU A 262 -14.92 8.82 7.68
C LEU A 262 -15.73 10.11 7.75
N LYS A 263 -15.34 11.13 6.99
CA LYS A 263 -16.10 12.39 6.88
C LYS A 263 -17.49 12.18 6.29
N LYS A 264 -17.59 11.38 5.23
CA LYS A 264 -18.88 11.01 4.61
C LYS A 264 -19.78 10.24 5.56
N SER A 265 -19.21 9.47 6.48
CA SER A 265 -19.92 8.74 7.52
C SER A 265 -20.23 9.58 8.76
N ASN A 266 -19.96 10.89 8.75
CA ASN A 266 -20.14 11.82 9.87
C ASN A 266 -19.40 11.42 11.16
N ILE A 267 -18.25 10.76 11.02
CA ILE A 267 -17.39 10.42 12.17
C ILE A 267 -16.45 11.59 12.45
N ASP A 268 -16.57 12.18 13.65
CA ASP A 268 -15.54 13.09 14.18
C ASP A 268 -14.37 12.23 14.69
N PHE A 269 -13.32 12.19 13.91
CA PHE A 269 -12.14 11.38 14.18
C PHE A 269 -10.89 12.22 14.47
N GLY A 270 -9.95 11.63 15.15
CA GLY A 270 -8.59 12.13 15.29
C GLY A 270 -7.58 11.08 14.85
N VAL A 271 -6.37 11.53 14.60
CA VAL A 271 -5.21 10.67 14.31
C VAL A 271 -4.20 10.81 15.45
N ALA A 272 -3.62 9.69 15.86
CA ALA A 272 -2.62 9.65 16.92
C ALA A 272 -1.49 8.66 16.55
N PRO A 273 -0.38 8.66 17.29
CA PRO A 273 0.59 7.59 17.22
C PRO A 273 -0.03 6.23 17.51
N ILE A 274 0.43 5.21 16.79
CA ILE A 274 0.04 3.82 17.07
C ILE A 274 0.55 3.46 18.47
N PRO A 275 -0.27 2.82 19.33
CA PRO A 275 0.11 2.51 20.70
C PRO A 275 1.39 1.68 20.81
N ASP A 276 2.14 1.89 21.87
CA ASP A 276 3.39 1.18 22.15
C ASP A 276 3.13 -0.29 22.49
N VAL A 277 4.05 -1.17 22.12
CA VAL A 277 4.05 -2.60 22.44
C VAL A 277 5.08 -2.88 23.52
N ALA A 278 4.67 -3.38 24.67
CA ALA A 278 5.57 -3.71 25.79
C ALA A 278 6.55 -2.57 26.14
N GLY A 279 6.07 -1.32 26.15
CA GLY A 279 6.87 -0.15 26.44
C GLY A 279 7.80 0.32 25.31
N GLN A 280 7.69 -0.27 24.11
CA GLN A 280 8.47 0.12 22.95
C GLN A 280 7.57 0.79 21.91
N PRO A 281 8.00 1.92 21.32
CA PRO A 281 7.21 2.61 20.31
C PRO A 281 6.91 1.72 19.10
N SER A 282 5.65 1.70 18.69
CA SER A 282 5.26 1.12 17.39
C SER A 282 5.89 1.92 16.26
N ARG A 283 6.42 1.20 15.24
CA ARG A 283 7.21 1.78 14.14
C ARG A 283 6.60 1.43 12.79
N PRO A 284 5.69 2.29 12.26
CA PRO A 284 5.06 2.02 10.97
C PRO A 284 6.07 2.10 9.82
N PHE A 285 5.75 1.45 8.72
CA PHE A 285 6.41 1.76 7.46
C PHE A 285 6.11 3.19 7.03
N VAL A 286 7.14 3.84 6.52
CA VAL A 286 7.00 5.09 5.76
C VAL A 286 7.05 4.73 4.28
N GLY A 287 5.91 4.89 3.61
CA GLY A 287 5.77 4.74 2.17
C GLY A 287 5.98 6.08 1.47
N VAL A 288 6.49 6.04 0.25
CA VAL A 288 6.46 7.18 -0.65
C VAL A 288 5.71 6.75 -1.90
N LEU A 289 4.49 7.26 -2.04
CA LEU A 289 3.73 7.12 -3.29
C LEU A 289 4.44 7.92 -4.36
N GLY A 290 4.67 7.30 -5.51
CA GLY A 290 5.25 7.98 -6.66
C GLY A 290 4.84 7.34 -7.96
N CYS A 291 5.12 8.03 -9.06
CA CYS A 291 4.78 7.57 -10.40
C CYS A 291 6.05 7.20 -11.18
N MET A 292 6.08 6.03 -11.74
CA MET A 292 7.19 5.46 -12.53
C MET A 292 6.77 5.36 -13.99
N ILE A 293 7.73 5.53 -14.90
CA ILE A 293 7.48 5.37 -16.34
C ILE A 293 7.82 3.93 -16.72
N ALA A 294 6.87 3.23 -17.32
CA ALA A 294 7.04 1.85 -17.75
C ALA A 294 8.02 1.75 -18.91
N ALA A 295 8.89 0.74 -18.87
CA ALA A 295 9.91 0.53 -19.91
C ALA A 295 9.32 0.28 -21.31
N PRO A 296 8.20 -0.48 -21.46
CA PRO A 296 7.56 -0.68 -22.76
C PRO A 296 6.88 0.57 -23.32
N SER A 297 6.62 1.62 -22.53
CA SER A 297 5.93 2.82 -22.99
C SER A 297 6.55 3.39 -24.28
N LYS A 298 5.73 3.71 -25.23
CA LYS A 298 6.12 4.43 -26.47
C LYS A 298 6.01 5.95 -26.35
N SER A 299 5.46 6.42 -25.22
CA SER A 299 5.14 7.83 -24.94
C SER A 299 5.91 8.39 -23.74
N LYS A 300 7.18 7.95 -23.52
CA LYS A 300 7.98 8.28 -22.33
C LYS A 300 8.16 9.77 -22.10
N ASP A 301 8.42 10.55 -23.16
CA ASP A 301 8.58 12.01 -23.06
C ASP A 301 7.26 12.70 -22.70
N VAL A 302 6.15 12.21 -23.27
CA VAL A 302 4.79 12.70 -22.95
C VAL A 302 4.42 12.32 -21.51
N ALA A 303 4.78 11.12 -21.06
CA ALA A 303 4.58 10.69 -19.68
C ALA A 303 5.37 11.58 -18.70
N LYS A 304 6.63 11.91 -19.04
CA LYS A 304 7.45 12.85 -18.28
C LYS A 304 6.79 14.22 -18.21
N GLU A 305 6.34 14.78 -19.33
CA GLU A 305 5.67 16.07 -19.41
C GLU A 305 4.40 16.10 -18.55
N PHE A 306 3.57 15.07 -18.65
CA PHE A 306 2.37 14.92 -17.82
C PHE A 306 2.69 14.94 -16.33
N ILE A 307 3.68 14.14 -15.90
CA ILE A 307 4.05 14.05 -14.49
C ILE A 307 4.65 15.36 -13.99
N GLU A 308 5.67 15.89 -14.68
CA GLU A 308 6.44 17.03 -14.19
C GLU A 308 5.66 18.36 -14.25
N ASN A 309 4.88 18.57 -15.31
CA ASN A 309 4.27 19.86 -15.58
C ASN A 309 2.76 19.92 -15.31
N HIS A 310 2.12 18.79 -14.99
CA HIS A 310 0.70 18.76 -14.62
C HIS A 310 0.48 18.07 -13.27
N LEU A 311 0.85 16.80 -13.10
CA LEU A 311 0.58 16.06 -11.86
C LEU A 311 1.29 16.66 -10.64
N LEU A 312 2.60 16.90 -10.73
CA LEU A 312 3.42 17.36 -9.60
C LEU A 312 3.34 18.87 -9.31
N LYS A 313 2.57 19.62 -10.10
CA LYS A 313 2.21 21.00 -9.75
C LYS A 313 1.25 21.02 -8.57
N VAL A 314 1.24 22.09 -7.82
CA VAL A 314 0.36 22.27 -6.66
C VAL A 314 -1.11 22.05 -7.07
N GLU A 315 -1.52 22.58 -8.22
CA GLU A 315 -2.88 22.45 -8.77
C GLU A 315 -3.23 20.98 -9.08
N GLY A 316 -2.34 20.24 -9.70
CA GLY A 316 -2.51 18.82 -9.99
C GLY A 316 -2.62 17.98 -8.71
N LEU A 317 -1.72 18.20 -7.77
CA LEU A 317 -1.76 17.53 -6.47
C LEU A 317 -3.02 17.86 -5.67
N LYS A 318 -3.53 19.09 -5.75
CA LYS A 318 -4.81 19.50 -5.15
C LYS A 318 -6.00 18.75 -5.76
N MET A 319 -6.02 18.50 -7.06
CA MET A 319 -7.07 17.71 -7.72
C MET A 319 -7.07 16.28 -7.18
N VAL A 320 -5.89 15.65 -7.05
CA VAL A 320 -5.77 14.30 -6.49
C VAL A 320 -6.18 14.28 -5.02
N ASN A 321 -5.68 15.23 -4.23
CA ASN A 321 -5.97 15.32 -2.78
C ASN A 321 -7.44 15.62 -2.47
N ALA A 322 -8.14 16.28 -3.37
CA ALA A 322 -9.59 16.58 -3.23
C ALA A 322 -10.47 15.34 -3.47
N ASP A 323 -9.97 14.34 -4.20
CA ASP A 323 -10.66 13.05 -4.39
C ASP A 323 -10.35 12.13 -3.19
N VAL A 324 -9.08 11.86 -2.94
CA VAL A 324 -8.61 11.11 -1.77
C VAL A 324 -7.40 11.81 -1.15
N PRO A 325 -7.40 12.08 0.16
CA PRO A 325 -6.30 12.75 0.83
C PRO A 325 -4.95 12.06 0.62
N LEU A 326 -3.96 12.81 0.15
CA LEU A 326 -2.59 12.35 -0.06
C LEU A 326 -1.79 12.15 1.25
N GLY A 327 -2.32 12.63 2.37
CA GLY A 327 -1.57 12.68 3.62
C GLY A 327 -0.52 13.80 3.58
N THR A 328 0.74 13.45 3.46
CA THR A 328 1.85 14.42 3.41
C THR A 328 2.35 14.56 1.96
N PRO A 329 1.94 15.58 1.21
CA PRO A 329 2.47 15.81 -0.14
C PRO A 329 4.00 15.93 -0.13
N ALA A 330 4.65 15.30 -1.12
CA ALA A 330 6.10 15.44 -1.28
C ALA A 330 6.51 16.83 -1.82
N ASN A 331 5.59 17.55 -2.46
CA ASN A 331 5.77 18.91 -2.91
C ASN A 331 5.77 19.88 -1.72
N LYS A 332 6.88 20.61 -1.52
CA LYS A 332 7.12 21.52 -0.38
C LYS A 332 6.07 22.61 -0.25
N ALA A 333 5.67 23.21 -1.38
CA ALA A 333 4.69 24.30 -1.37
C ALA A 333 3.30 23.79 -0.96
N PHE A 334 2.85 22.68 -1.52
CA PHE A 334 1.56 22.11 -1.17
C PHE A 334 1.56 21.55 0.27
N PHE A 335 2.65 20.92 0.71
CA PHE A 335 2.78 20.49 2.10
C PHE A 335 2.61 21.65 3.09
N LYS A 336 3.22 22.81 2.80
CA LYS A 336 3.11 24.00 3.65
C LYS A 336 1.65 24.46 3.85
N GLU A 337 0.80 24.32 2.82
CA GLU A 337 -0.63 24.66 2.93
C GLU A 337 -1.38 23.70 3.88
N LEU A 338 -0.96 22.43 3.98
CA LEU A 338 -1.62 21.39 4.78
C LEU A 338 -1.00 21.19 6.16
N ALA A 339 0.17 21.77 6.43
CA ALA A 339 0.99 21.47 7.61
C ALA A 339 0.31 21.80 8.96
N GLU A 340 -0.67 22.70 8.96
CA GLU A 340 -1.42 23.06 10.18
C GLU A 340 -2.57 22.09 10.50
N ASN A 341 -2.94 21.21 9.59
CA ASN A 341 -3.97 20.20 9.83
C ASN A 341 -3.49 19.20 10.92
N PRO A 342 -4.25 19.01 12.02
CA PRO A 342 -3.85 18.16 13.14
C PRO A 342 -3.67 16.68 12.74
N ASN A 343 -4.44 16.18 11.77
CA ASN A 343 -4.31 14.82 11.27
C ASN A 343 -3.03 14.65 10.44
N ILE A 344 -2.65 15.66 9.65
CA ILE A 344 -1.37 15.68 8.93
C ILE A 344 -0.19 15.72 9.92
N LYS A 345 -0.27 16.56 10.97
CA LYS A 345 0.75 16.60 12.03
C LYS A 345 0.92 15.24 12.70
N ALA A 346 -0.19 14.57 13.04
CA ALA A 346 -0.15 13.24 13.65
C ALA A 346 0.39 12.16 12.68
N THR A 347 0.07 12.24 11.40
CA THR A 347 0.64 11.35 10.38
C THR A 347 2.15 11.53 10.27
N MET A 348 2.65 12.76 10.32
CA MET A 348 4.08 13.03 10.34
C MET A 348 4.77 12.54 11.62
N GLU A 349 4.09 12.61 12.77
CA GLU A 349 4.58 12.03 14.03
C GLU A 349 4.76 10.51 13.90
N ASN A 350 3.81 9.82 13.31
CA ASN A 350 3.94 8.39 12.99
C ASN A 350 5.10 8.13 12.01
N ALA A 351 5.23 8.93 10.96
CA ALA A 351 6.32 8.80 10.00
C ALA A 351 7.70 8.98 10.64
N LYS A 352 7.84 9.92 11.59
CA LYS A 352 9.10 10.14 12.35
C LYS A 352 9.48 8.95 13.23
N ARG A 353 8.49 8.21 13.75
CA ARG A 353 8.70 6.99 14.54
C ARG A 353 9.01 5.79 13.65
N GLY A 354 8.57 5.83 12.39
CA GLY A 354 8.63 4.75 11.42
C GLY A 354 9.98 4.60 10.73
N GLU A 355 9.99 3.70 9.79
CA GLU A 355 11.12 3.46 8.89
C GLU A 355 10.67 3.44 7.44
N PRO A 356 11.45 4.02 6.50
CA PRO A 356 11.18 3.83 5.09
C PRO A 356 11.13 2.35 4.73
N MET A 357 10.16 1.97 3.91
CA MET A 357 10.14 0.61 3.37
C MET A 357 11.43 0.37 2.58
N PRO A 358 12.06 -0.80 2.71
CA PRO A 358 13.14 -1.17 1.81
C PRO A 358 12.67 -1.17 0.35
N ASN A 359 13.51 -0.62 -0.54
CA ASN A 359 13.20 -0.52 -1.98
C ASN A 359 14.04 -1.49 -2.83
N ILE A 360 14.59 -2.55 -2.21
CA ILE A 360 15.40 -3.56 -2.88
C ILE A 360 14.52 -4.70 -3.44
N PRO A 361 15.00 -5.46 -4.45
CA PRO A 361 14.23 -6.51 -5.10
C PRO A 361 13.67 -7.58 -4.17
N GLU A 362 14.38 -7.86 -3.09
CA GLU A 362 14.03 -8.88 -2.09
C GLU A 362 12.79 -8.53 -1.26
N MET A 363 12.30 -7.29 -1.35
CA MET A 363 11.09 -6.84 -0.63
C MET A 363 9.85 -7.67 -1.01
N GLY A 364 9.76 -8.17 -2.23
CA GLY A 364 8.69 -9.09 -2.65
C GLY A 364 8.63 -10.37 -1.81
N LYS A 365 9.79 -10.92 -1.44
CA LYS A 365 9.87 -12.11 -0.55
C LYS A 365 9.41 -11.80 0.87
N PHE A 366 9.70 -10.61 1.37
CA PHE A 366 9.21 -10.17 2.67
C PHE A 366 7.69 -10.16 2.71
N TRP A 367 7.03 -9.50 1.74
CA TRP A 367 5.57 -9.42 1.71
C TRP A 367 4.91 -10.80 1.70
N SER A 368 5.32 -11.67 0.81
CA SER A 368 4.75 -13.03 0.71
C SER A 368 5.02 -13.90 1.94
N SER A 369 6.23 -13.81 2.51
CA SER A 369 6.60 -14.60 3.69
C SER A 369 5.84 -14.16 4.94
N MET A 370 5.71 -12.84 5.14
CA MET A 370 5.01 -12.29 6.30
C MET A 370 3.49 -12.45 6.21
N ALA A 371 2.89 -12.30 5.01
CA ALA A 371 1.47 -12.57 4.82
C ALA A 371 1.12 -14.01 5.24
N SER A 372 1.90 -15.00 4.81
CA SER A 372 1.74 -16.39 5.22
C SER A 372 1.93 -16.61 6.73
N ALA A 373 2.90 -15.90 7.33
CA ALA A 373 3.14 -16.01 8.77
C ALA A 373 1.97 -15.44 9.58
N LEU A 374 1.48 -14.25 9.22
CA LEU A 374 0.35 -13.62 9.89
C LEU A 374 -0.92 -14.46 9.77
N GLU A 375 -1.20 -15.00 8.58
CA GLU A 375 -2.33 -15.90 8.40
C GLU A 375 -2.24 -17.14 9.30
N ASN A 376 -1.07 -17.75 9.42
CA ASN A 376 -0.88 -18.92 10.27
C ASN A 376 -1.02 -18.58 11.75
N ILE A 377 -0.51 -17.44 12.19
CA ILE A 377 -0.65 -16.95 13.58
C ILE A 377 -2.10 -16.68 13.92
N THR A 378 -2.79 -15.91 13.10
CA THR A 378 -4.16 -15.43 13.37
C THR A 378 -5.20 -16.54 13.29
N ASN A 379 -4.96 -17.58 12.47
CA ASN A 379 -5.76 -18.79 12.40
C ASN A 379 -5.39 -19.84 13.46
N GLY A 380 -4.31 -19.63 14.22
CA GLY A 380 -3.83 -20.58 15.23
C GLY A 380 -3.19 -21.85 14.66
N ARG A 381 -2.76 -21.83 13.39
CA ARG A 381 -2.08 -22.97 12.73
C ARG A 381 -0.62 -23.12 13.19
N GLN A 382 0.03 -22.04 13.55
CA GLN A 382 1.39 -21.99 14.07
C GLN A 382 1.46 -21.03 15.25
N SER A 383 2.37 -21.30 16.18
CA SER A 383 2.73 -20.30 17.19
C SER A 383 3.38 -19.07 16.55
N PRO A 384 3.33 -17.90 17.18
CA PRO A 384 4.02 -16.71 16.67
C PRO A 384 5.49 -16.96 16.34
N LYS A 385 6.21 -17.68 17.21
CA LYS A 385 7.62 -18.01 17.00
C LYS A 385 7.85 -18.88 15.77
N GLU A 386 7.12 -19.99 15.63
CA GLU A 386 7.24 -20.89 14.48
C GLU A 386 6.94 -20.19 13.17
N ALA A 387 5.90 -19.37 13.13
CA ALA A 387 5.50 -18.64 11.93
C ALA A 387 6.55 -17.60 11.50
N LEU A 388 7.07 -16.83 12.45
CA LEU A 388 8.12 -15.82 12.17
C LEU A 388 9.45 -16.48 11.78
N ASP A 389 9.85 -17.59 12.41
CA ASP A 389 11.05 -18.33 12.03
C ASP A 389 10.92 -18.90 10.61
N ALA A 390 9.75 -19.45 10.27
CA ALA A 390 9.48 -19.92 8.92
C ALA A 390 9.49 -18.77 7.89
N ALA A 391 8.97 -17.58 8.24
CA ALA A 391 9.05 -16.40 7.38
C ALA A 391 10.49 -15.97 7.14
N ALA A 392 11.32 -15.90 8.20
CA ALA A 392 12.74 -15.58 8.10
C ALA A 392 13.50 -16.59 7.21
N ALA A 393 13.22 -17.89 7.37
CA ALA A 393 13.81 -18.93 6.54
C ALA A 393 13.45 -18.76 5.05
N ARG A 394 12.17 -18.52 4.74
CA ARG A 394 11.73 -18.27 3.34
C ARG A 394 12.35 -17.02 2.74
N MET A 395 12.49 -15.93 3.50
CA MET A 395 13.17 -14.71 3.04
C MET A 395 14.64 -14.98 2.68
N LEU A 396 15.30 -15.87 3.42
CA LEU A 396 16.69 -16.28 3.19
C LEU A 396 16.84 -17.39 2.15
N GLY A 397 15.73 -17.89 1.57
CA GLY A 397 15.76 -18.98 0.59
C GLY A 397 16.09 -20.35 1.18
N LYS A 398 15.71 -20.57 2.44
CA LYS A 398 15.93 -21.82 3.18
C LYS A 398 14.64 -22.60 3.36
#